data_d436d57658379101bc966e642836f533
#
_entry.id   d436d57658379101bc966e642836f533
#
_cell.length_a   1.000
_cell.length_b   1.000
_cell.length_c   1.000
_cell.angle_alpha   90.00
_cell.angle_beta   90.00
_cell.angle_gamma   90.00
#
_symmetry.space_group_name_H-M   'P 1'
#
loop_
_entity.id
_entity.type
_entity.pdbx_description
1 polymer ?
#
loop_
_entity_poly.entity_id
_entity_poly.type
_entity_poly.pdbx_seq_one_letter_code
_entity_poly.pdbx_strand_id
1 'polypeptide(L)'
;VKQWIDLLSDDEYLVVEHVVERLLDAPTTLGHPYSSHLGDGVRELRFILGHDGNKIRITYWLTSDRRIVLLTVFRKTRQREDAQVERALLAKKICEEQHEPAPTHETFTRDIRIEEEY
;
A
#
# COMPACT_ATOMS: atom_id res chain seq x y z
N VAL A 1 -7.45 2.53 -1.22
CA VAL A 1 -6.14 2.57 -1.92
C VAL A 1 -6.32 2.55 -3.43
N LYS A 2 -7.21 1.73 -3.94
CA LYS A 2 -7.44 1.64 -5.39
C LYS A 2 -7.88 2.98 -5.98
N GLN A 3 -8.78 3.69 -5.34
CA GLN A 3 -9.22 5.00 -5.82
C GLN A 3 -8.07 6.00 -5.90
N TRP A 4 -7.20 5.97 -4.90
CA TRP A 4 -6.02 6.82 -4.90
C TRP A 4 -5.07 6.46 -6.05
N ILE A 5 -4.86 5.16 -6.30
CA ILE A 5 -4.01 4.69 -7.40
C ILE A 5 -4.57 5.15 -8.75
N ASP A 6 -5.88 5.08 -8.91
CA ASP A 6 -6.52 5.47 -10.18
C ASP A 6 -6.40 6.97 -10.48
N LEU A 7 -6.16 7.79 -9.45
CA LEU A 7 -5.98 9.23 -9.60
C LEU A 7 -4.54 9.64 -9.93
N LEU A 8 -3.59 8.73 -9.84
CA LEU A 8 -2.18 9.03 -10.12
C LEU A 8 -1.94 9.27 -11.60
N SER A 9 -0.98 10.15 -11.91
CA SER A 9 -0.43 10.23 -13.26
C SER A 9 0.30 8.93 -13.60
N ASP A 10 0.58 8.69 -14.88
CA ASP A 10 1.30 7.50 -15.29
C ASP A 10 2.69 7.43 -14.67
N ASP A 11 3.39 8.55 -14.60
CA ASP A 11 4.72 8.62 -13.97
C ASP A 11 4.66 8.28 -12.49
N GLU A 12 3.67 8.83 -11.77
CA GLU A 12 3.46 8.55 -10.35
C GLU A 12 3.10 7.08 -10.14
N TYR A 13 2.23 6.54 -10.99
CA TYR A 13 1.86 5.13 -10.90
C TYR A 13 3.08 4.21 -11.06
N LEU A 14 3.98 4.52 -11.99
CA LEU A 14 5.19 3.71 -12.19
C LEU A 14 6.07 3.68 -10.94
N VAL A 15 6.15 4.78 -10.21
CA VAL A 15 6.86 4.81 -8.93
C VAL A 15 6.21 3.88 -7.92
N VAL A 16 4.90 3.94 -7.79
CA VAL A 16 4.13 3.09 -6.87
C VAL A 16 4.26 1.62 -7.27
N GLU A 17 4.13 1.32 -8.55
CA GLU A 17 4.29 -0.05 -9.07
C GLU A 17 5.66 -0.61 -8.69
N HIS A 18 6.72 0.17 -8.87
CA HIS A 18 8.08 -0.25 -8.52
C HIS A 18 8.22 -0.54 -7.02
N VAL A 19 7.63 0.29 -6.18
CA VAL A 19 7.65 0.11 -4.72
C VAL A 19 6.90 -1.16 -4.32
N VAL A 20 5.74 -1.40 -4.92
CA VAL A 20 4.94 -2.60 -4.65
C VAL A 20 5.65 -3.86 -5.15
N GLU A 21 6.29 -3.81 -6.31
CA GLU A 21 7.09 -4.92 -6.83
C GLU A 21 8.22 -5.31 -5.87
N ARG A 22 8.88 -4.32 -5.28
CA ARG A 22 9.91 -4.57 -4.26
C ARG A 22 9.34 -5.33 -3.07
N LEU A 23 8.13 -4.96 -2.64
CA LEU A 23 7.44 -5.67 -1.56
C LEU A 23 7.08 -7.10 -1.97
N LEU A 24 6.61 -7.29 -3.20
CA LEU A 24 6.26 -8.63 -3.71
C LEU A 24 7.47 -9.56 -3.75
N ASP A 25 8.66 -9.02 -4.04
CA ASP A 25 9.90 -9.80 -4.07
C ASP A 25 10.39 -10.20 -2.69
N ALA A 26 10.05 -9.43 -1.65
CA ALA A 26 10.50 -9.67 -0.29
C ALA A 26 9.39 -9.37 0.73
N PRO A 27 8.28 -10.11 0.70
CA PRO A 27 7.09 -9.76 1.49
C PRO A 27 7.29 -9.86 3.00
N THR A 28 8.20 -10.69 3.46
CA THR A 28 8.45 -10.89 4.89
C THR A 28 9.75 -10.26 5.37
N THR A 29 10.64 -9.89 4.46
CA THR A 29 11.99 -9.42 4.79
C THR A 29 12.25 -7.96 4.42
N LEU A 30 11.33 -7.32 3.70
CA LEU A 30 11.49 -5.91 3.37
C LEU A 30 11.44 -5.08 4.65
N GLY A 31 12.51 -4.36 4.94
CA GLY A 31 12.65 -3.56 6.14
C GLY A 31 13.00 -2.10 5.84
N HIS A 32 13.49 -1.41 6.86
CA HIS A 32 13.91 -0.02 6.69
C HIS A 32 14.92 0.16 5.56
N PRO A 33 14.86 1.27 4.84
CA PRO A 33 13.92 2.40 5.00
C PRO A 33 12.59 2.23 4.27
N TYR A 34 12.37 1.11 3.57
CA TYR A 34 11.23 0.92 2.67
C TYR A 34 9.97 0.45 3.36
N SER A 35 10.10 -0.26 4.47
CA SER A 35 8.98 -0.80 5.22
C SER A 35 9.23 -0.71 6.72
N SER A 36 8.17 -0.55 7.48
CA SER A 36 8.22 -0.47 8.94
C SER A 36 6.98 -1.12 9.54
N HIS A 37 7.14 -1.79 10.67
CA HIS A 37 6.05 -2.44 11.39
C HIS A 37 5.30 -1.43 12.27
N LEU A 38 3.97 -1.46 12.22
CA LEU A 38 3.11 -0.56 12.99
C LEU A 38 2.43 -1.22 14.20
N GLY A 39 2.26 -2.54 14.18
CA GLY A 39 1.59 -3.30 15.21
C GLY A 39 0.60 -4.29 14.63
N ASP A 40 0.29 -5.37 15.34
CA ASP A 40 -0.69 -6.40 14.95
C ASP A 40 -0.50 -6.95 13.53
N GLY A 41 0.75 -7.01 13.07
CA GLY A 41 1.05 -7.49 11.71
C GLY A 41 0.82 -6.44 10.62
N VAL A 42 0.39 -5.24 10.98
CA VAL A 42 0.28 -4.14 10.02
C VAL A 42 1.64 -3.49 9.83
N ARG A 43 2.00 -3.27 8.58
CA ARG A 43 3.24 -2.59 8.19
C ARG A 43 2.91 -1.43 7.26
N GLU A 44 3.86 -0.55 7.07
CA GLU A 44 3.73 0.53 6.12
C GLU A 44 4.84 0.47 5.07
N LEU A 45 4.47 0.72 3.81
CA LEU A 45 5.41 1.02 2.74
C LEU A 45 5.72 2.51 2.78
N ARG A 46 6.98 2.85 2.62
CA ARG A 46 7.49 4.23 2.73
C ARG A 46 8.16 4.64 1.43
N PHE A 47 7.66 5.70 0.82
CA PHE A 47 8.26 6.22 -0.40
C PHE A 47 7.91 7.69 -0.59
N ILE A 48 8.57 8.30 -1.56
CA ILE A 48 8.40 9.72 -1.90
C ILE A 48 7.79 9.80 -3.29
N LEU A 49 6.81 10.67 -3.46
CA LEU A 49 6.08 10.82 -4.69
C LEU A 49 6.01 12.28 -5.12
N GLY A 50 6.22 12.51 -6.42
CA GLY A 50 6.10 13.82 -7.05
C GLY A 50 7.32 14.72 -6.84
N HIS A 51 7.31 15.85 -7.56
CA HIS A 51 8.39 16.84 -7.52
C HIS A 51 8.50 17.53 -6.16
N ASP A 52 7.39 17.61 -5.43
CA ASP A 52 7.34 18.26 -4.12
C ASP A 52 7.90 17.37 -3.00
N GLY A 53 8.29 16.15 -3.30
CA GLY A 53 8.85 15.24 -2.32
C GLY A 53 7.83 14.79 -1.28
N ASN A 54 6.60 14.50 -1.68
CA ASN A 54 5.56 14.07 -0.78
C ASN A 54 5.88 12.70 -0.19
N LYS A 55 5.91 12.63 1.13
CA LYS A 55 6.15 11.37 1.86
C LYS A 55 4.84 10.60 1.92
N ILE A 56 4.78 9.50 1.18
CA ILE A 56 3.60 8.65 1.11
C ILE A 56 3.80 7.39 1.94
N ARG A 57 2.73 6.96 2.57
CA ARG A 57 2.66 5.72 3.33
C ARG A 57 1.47 4.91 2.86
N ILE A 58 1.73 3.65 2.49
CA ILE A 58 0.67 2.68 2.21
C ILE A 58 0.77 1.61 3.28
N THR A 59 -0.29 1.46 4.06
CA THR A 59 -0.33 0.42 5.08
C THR A 59 -0.82 -0.88 4.47
N TYR A 60 -0.30 -1.99 4.95
CA TYR A 60 -0.61 -3.31 4.43
C TYR A 60 -0.43 -4.38 5.50
N TRP A 61 -0.98 -5.56 5.24
CA TRP A 61 -0.68 -6.76 6.02
C TRP A 61 -0.59 -7.97 5.12
N LEU A 62 0.13 -8.97 5.60
CA LEU A 62 0.33 -10.22 4.89
C LEU A 62 -0.61 -11.25 5.50
N THR A 63 -1.53 -11.78 4.69
CA THR A 63 -2.49 -12.77 5.15
C THR A 63 -1.84 -14.14 5.33
N SER A 64 -2.53 -15.05 6.04
CA SER A 64 -2.04 -16.41 6.24
C SER A 64 -1.90 -17.20 4.94
N ASP A 65 -2.66 -16.87 3.91
CA ASP A 65 -2.57 -17.47 2.58
C ASP A 65 -1.61 -16.71 1.64
N ARG A 66 -0.73 -15.89 2.21
CA ARG A 66 0.35 -15.17 1.54
C ARG A 66 -0.11 -14.12 0.52
N ARG A 67 -1.24 -13.49 0.78
CA ARG A 67 -1.65 -12.32 0.01
C ARG A 67 -1.28 -11.05 0.75
N ILE A 68 -0.92 -10.04 -0.01
CA ILE A 68 -0.66 -8.71 0.52
C ILE A 68 -1.93 -7.89 0.33
N VAL A 69 -2.49 -7.42 1.44
CA VAL A 69 -3.70 -6.59 1.42
C VAL A 69 -3.29 -5.16 1.74
N LEU A 70 -3.55 -4.25 0.81
CA LEU A 70 -3.33 -2.82 1.02
C LEU A 70 -4.53 -2.25 1.77
N LEU A 71 -4.28 -1.60 2.88
CA LEU A 71 -5.33 -1.17 3.81
C LEU A 71 -5.68 0.30 3.66
N THR A 72 -4.68 1.18 3.78
CA THR A 72 -4.87 2.62 3.74
C THR A 72 -3.69 3.28 3.05
N VAL A 73 -3.92 4.50 2.57
CA VAL A 73 -2.87 5.35 2.03
C VAL A 73 -3.00 6.73 2.65
N PHE A 74 -1.88 7.34 3.00
CA PHE A 74 -1.87 8.71 3.48
C PHE A 74 -0.55 9.41 3.15
N ARG A 75 -0.59 10.74 3.17
CA ARG A 75 0.58 11.59 3.07
C ARG A 75 1.06 11.91 4.48
N LYS A 76 2.31 11.59 4.78
CA LYS A 76 2.89 11.87 6.08
C LYS A 76 3.19 13.37 6.20
N THR A 77 2.55 14.00 7.17
CA THR A 77 2.71 15.43 7.46
C THR A 77 3.21 15.71 8.87
N ARG A 78 3.23 14.69 9.73
CA ARG A 78 3.61 14.80 11.14
C ARG A 78 4.69 13.78 11.46
N GLN A 79 5.46 14.04 12.50
CA GLN A 79 6.46 13.08 12.97
C GLN A 79 5.80 11.79 13.45
N ARG A 80 4.64 11.89 14.11
CA ARG A 80 3.82 10.76 14.54
C ARG A 80 2.44 10.86 13.86
N GLU A 81 1.99 9.74 13.36
CA GLU A 81 0.70 9.65 12.65
C GLU A 81 -0.22 8.66 13.36
N ASP A 82 -0.45 8.89 14.67
CA ASP A 82 -1.21 7.97 15.52
C ASP A 82 -2.62 7.69 14.98
N ALA A 83 -3.32 8.71 14.49
CA ALA A 83 -4.66 8.54 13.90
C ALA A 83 -4.62 7.64 12.65
N GLN A 84 -3.58 7.77 11.83
CA GLN A 84 -3.42 6.95 10.62
C GLN A 84 -3.07 5.51 10.98
N VAL A 85 -2.26 5.31 12.01
CA VAL A 85 -1.92 3.97 12.52
C VAL A 85 -3.19 3.29 13.04
N GLU A 86 -3.99 3.97 13.84
CA GLU A 86 -5.27 3.43 14.35
C GLU A 86 -6.22 3.07 13.22
N ARG A 87 -6.31 3.93 12.21
CA ARG A 87 -7.13 3.68 11.03
C ARG A 87 -6.69 2.41 10.30
N ALA A 88 -5.39 2.21 10.15
CA ALA A 88 -4.83 1.03 9.49
C ALA A 88 -5.12 -0.25 10.31
N LEU A 89 -4.94 -0.20 11.62
CA LEU A 89 -5.22 -1.32 12.51
C LEU A 89 -6.70 -1.71 12.47
N LEU A 90 -7.58 -0.72 12.44
CA LEU A 90 -9.03 -0.95 12.32
C LEU A 90 -9.37 -1.56 10.96
N ALA A 91 -8.77 -1.05 9.89
CA ALA A 91 -8.99 -1.58 8.54
C ALA A 91 -8.58 -3.06 8.45
N LYS A 92 -7.45 -3.43 9.05
CA LYS A 92 -7.04 -4.83 9.11
C LYS A 92 -8.04 -5.67 9.87
N LYS A 93 -8.50 -5.20 11.03
CA LYS A 93 -9.46 -5.92 11.85
C LYS A 93 -10.77 -6.19 11.09
N ILE A 94 -11.28 -5.19 10.40
CA ILE A 94 -12.48 -5.33 9.57
C ILE A 94 -12.23 -6.35 8.45
N CYS A 95 -11.09 -6.29 7.79
CA CYS A 95 -10.72 -7.22 6.74
C CYS A 95 -10.68 -8.67 7.25
N GLU A 96 -10.09 -8.89 8.43
CA GLU A 96 -10.03 -10.22 9.05
C GLU A 96 -11.42 -10.75 9.42
N GLU A 97 -12.28 -9.90 9.98
CA GLU A 97 -13.61 -10.28 10.41
C GLU A 97 -14.51 -10.66 9.23
N GLN A 98 -14.40 -9.93 8.13
CA GLN A 98 -15.19 -10.21 6.92
C GLN A 98 -14.65 -11.42 6.17
N HIS A 99 -13.36 -11.64 6.23
CA HIS A 99 -12.64 -12.79 5.66
C HIS A 99 -13.18 -13.19 4.27
N GLU A 100 -13.29 -12.24 3.38
CA GLU A 100 -13.83 -12.46 2.06
C GLU A 100 -12.81 -13.15 1.13
N PRO A 101 -13.29 -13.97 0.18
CA PRO A 101 -12.43 -14.61 -0.81
C PRO A 101 -11.70 -13.58 -1.68
N ALA A 102 -10.57 -13.98 -2.25
CA ALA A 102 -9.76 -13.14 -3.12
C ALA A 102 -10.55 -12.42 -4.22
N PRO A 103 -11.54 -13.04 -4.89
CA PRO A 103 -12.29 -12.36 -5.95
C PRO A 103 -13.09 -11.14 -5.49
N THR A 104 -13.37 -11.01 -4.18
CA THR A 104 -14.10 -9.86 -3.64
C THR A 104 -13.20 -8.73 -3.21
N HIS A 105 -11.87 -8.96 -3.16
CA HIS A 105 -10.89 -7.93 -2.89
C HIS A 105 -10.41 -7.32 -4.19
N GLU A 106 -10.19 -6.01 -4.16
CA GLU A 106 -9.57 -5.34 -5.29
C GLU A 106 -8.10 -5.73 -5.39
N THR A 107 -7.68 -6.17 -6.56
CA THR A 107 -6.27 -6.46 -6.82
C THR A 107 -5.54 -5.20 -7.22
N PHE A 108 -4.23 -5.14 -6.95
CA PHE A 108 -3.41 -4.04 -7.41
C PHE A 108 -3.17 -4.22 -8.92
N THR A 109 -4.02 -3.57 -9.70
CA THR A 109 -3.88 -3.55 -11.15
C THR A 109 -4.24 -2.17 -11.68
N ARG A 110 -3.43 -1.69 -12.59
CA ARG A 110 -3.75 -0.55 -13.42
C ARG A 110 -3.09 -0.81 -14.76
N ASP A 111 -3.89 -0.83 -15.82
CA ASP A 111 -3.38 -1.22 -17.11
C ASP A 111 -2.85 -0.01 -17.89
N ILE A 112 -1.69 0.46 -17.49
CA ILE A 112 -0.99 1.54 -18.20
C ILE A 112 -0.61 1.10 -19.60
N ARG A 113 -0.29 -0.18 -19.78
CA ARG A 113 0.20 -0.70 -21.06
C ARG A 113 -0.83 -0.61 -22.16
N ILE A 114 -2.10 -0.78 -21.84
CA ILE A 114 -3.17 -0.60 -22.83
C ILE A 114 -3.19 0.85 -23.33
N GLU A 115 -3.00 1.80 -22.42
CA GLU A 115 -2.96 3.22 -22.79
C GLU A 115 -1.75 3.55 -23.64
N GLU A 116 -0.61 2.93 -23.38
CA GLU A 116 0.63 3.16 -24.11
C GLU A 116 0.63 2.56 -25.53
N GLU A 117 -0.17 1.55 -25.77
CA GLU A 117 -0.28 0.92 -27.09
C GLU A 117 -1.00 1.78 -28.12
N TYR A 118 -1.63 2.84 -27.71
CA TYR A 118 -2.39 3.74 -28.54
C TYR A 118 -1.83 5.15 -28.53
#